data_d4969902a61dc48e40257756e8b6aa21
#
_entry.id   d4969902a61dc48e40257756e8b6aa21
#
_cell.length_a   1.000
_cell.length_b   1.000
_cell.length_c   1.000
_cell.angle_alpha   90.00
_cell.angle_beta   90.00
_cell.angle_gamma   90.00
#
_symmetry.space_group_name_H-M   'P 1'
#
loop_
_entity.id
_entity.type
_entity.pdbx_description
1 polymer ?
#
loop_
_entity_poly.entity_id
_entity_poly.type
_entity_poly.pdbx_seq_one_letter_code
_entity_poly.pdbx_strand_id
1 'polypeptide(L)'
;MNRIEKLIAELCPNGVEWKKLGEVTIWDRRFNGVDNNMQKNAISFKHISANDLKKLETTGGNIKLLSTGKFDGWTTEKLAEGYINEGEIISIPSGGSANIKYYNGKFVDSGNILATSFDSNILNLKYCYYFLLTKIKLIESYFRGSGVKHPDMPSILNIPIPIPPLPIQEEIVKILDSFTELEAELEAELEARKKQYEYYRNKLLTPVEHNGRWYLNGKEVERKKLGEVCESISSGKNKSRNPNGKYPVFGSTGIIAYSNNYVYDKEAILIARVGANAGFVNKSKGKYDVSDNTLILLPKEEYHLMFAYYQLKNFNLNKLTKGGGQPLITASQIKQIPIPIPPLSEQERIVAILDKFDVLVNDISQGLPAEIEARRKQYEYYRNKLLTFKPKE
;
A
#
# COMPACT_ATOMS: atom_id res chain seq x y z
N MET A 1 14.36 -13.70 -29.71
CA MET A 1 15.34 -12.85 -29.00
C MET A 1 14.73 -11.45 -28.88
N ASN A 2 14.55 -10.94 -27.67
CA ASN A 2 14.04 -9.60 -27.47
C ASN A 2 15.14 -8.55 -27.78
N ARG A 3 14.79 -7.26 -27.85
CA ARG A 3 15.73 -6.19 -28.24
C ARG A 3 16.97 -6.14 -27.35
N ILE A 4 16.82 -6.31 -26.05
CA ILE A 4 17.95 -6.25 -25.10
C ILE A 4 18.91 -7.43 -25.26
N GLU A 5 18.41 -8.64 -25.53
CA GLU A 5 19.25 -9.81 -25.78
C GLU A 5 20.11 -9.62 -27.04
N LYS A 6 19.57 -8.96 -28.08
CA LYS A 6 20.33 -8.61 -29.29
C LYS A 6 21.42 -7.60 -28.97
N LEU A 7 21.08 -6.51 -28.26
CA LEU A 7 22.06 -5.49 -27.85
C LEU A 7 23.21 -6.08 -27.02
N ILE A 8 22.91 -6.98 -26.08
CA ILE A 8 23.94 -7.65 -25.26
C ILE A 8 24.83 -8.51 -26.13
N ALA A 9 24.26 -9.30 -27.05
CA ALA A 9 25.04 -10.18 -27.96
C ALA A 9 25.93 -9.35 -28.92
N GLU A 10 25.48 -8.18 -29.34
CA GLU A 10 26.22 -7.33 -30.31
C GLU A 10 27.28 -6.46 -29.59
N LEU A 11 26.96 -5.86 -28.47
CA LEU A 11 27.80 -4.83 -27.84
C LEU A 11 28.69 -5.34 -26.70
N CYS A 12 28.35 -6.46 -26.06
CA CYS A 12 29.13 -7.04 -24.96
C CYS A 12 29.09 -8.57 -24.93
N PRO A 13 29.45 -9.25 -26.05
CA PRO A 13 29.39 -10.72 -26.15
C PRO A 13 30.28 -11.42 -25.10
N ASN A 14 31.37 -10.79 -24.68
CA ASN A 14 32.34 -11.32 -23.72
C ASN A 14 32.13 -10.84 -22.29
N GLY A 15 30.92 -10.35 -21.98
CA GLY A 15 30.60 -9.78 -20.65
C GLY A 15 30.83 -8.28 -20.56
N VAL A 16 30.71 -7.72 -19.37
CA VAL A 16 30.78 -6.28 -19.09
C VAL A 16 31.85 -5.95 -18.06
N GLU A 17 32.39 -4.75 -18.14
CA GLU A 17 33.28 -4.23 -17.11
C GLU A 17 32.49 -3.98 -15.82
N TRP A 18 33.12 -4.28 -14.68
CA TRP A 18 32.58 -4.00 -13.35
C TRP A 18 33.47 -2.94 -12.70
N LYS A 19 32.83 -1.88 -12.21
CA LYS A 19 33.50 -0.79 -11.49
C LYS A 19 32.92 -0.63 -10.11
N LYS A 20 33.68 -0.06 -9.19
CA LYS A 20 33.15 0.30 -7.89
C LYS A 20 32.20 1.48 -8.04
N LEU A 21 31.13 1.53 -7.25
CA LEU A 21 30.14 2.62 -7.29
C LEU A 21 30.81 4.00 -7.15
N GLY A 22 31.80 4.13 -6.26
CA GLY A 22 32.54 5.37 -6.05
C GLY A 22 33.42 5.81 -7.23
N GLU A 23 33.75 4.92 -8.16
CA GLU A 23 34.54 5.25 -9.36
C GLU A 23 33.68 5.88 -10.47
N VAL A 24 32.37 5.63 -10.44
CA VAL A 24 31.44 6.04 -11.51
C VAL A 24 30.41 7.09 -11.04
N THR A 25 30.47 7.50 -9.76
CA THR A 25 29.58 8.49 -9.18
C THR A 25 30.36 9.60 -8.46
N ILE A 26 29.77 10.82 -8.40
CA ILE A 26 30.25 11.94 -7.61
C ILE A 26 29.25 12.18 -6.49
N TRP A 27 29.75 12.34 -5.26
CA TRP A 27 28.93 12.50 -4.04
C TRP A 27 29.01 13.93 -3.50
N ASP A 28 28.00 14.34 -2.74
CA ASP A 28 27.86 15.68 -2.17
C ASP A 28 28.85 15.99 -1.03
N ARG A 29 29.62 15.00 -0.60
CA ARG A 29 30.64 15.13 0.43
C ARG A 29 31.72 14.08 0.28
N ARG A 30 32.88 14.33 0.91
CA ARG A 30 33.92 13.32 1.08
C ARG A 30 33.67 12.50 2.33
N PHE A 31 34.02 11.24 2.30
CA PHE A 31 33.83 10.30 3.41
C PHE A 31 35.18 9.80 3.95
N ASN A 32 35.31 9.78 5.28
CA ASN A 32 36.48 9.21 5.93
C ASN A 32 36.58 7.71 5.60
N GLY A 33 37.80 7.23 5.35
CA GLY A 33 38.07 5.82 5.04
C GLY A 33 37.78 5.40 3.60
N VAL A 34 37.43 6.34 2.71
CA VAL A 34 37.31 6.10 1.27
C VAL A 34 38.61 6.52 0.58
N ASP A 35 39.07 5.70 -0.37
CA ASP A 35 40.26 6.01 -1.17
C ASP A 35 40.02 7.31 -1.96
N ASN A 36 41.02 8.22 -1.89
CA ASN A 36 40.96 9.50 -2.61
C ASN A 36 40.80 9.33 -4.13
N ASN A 37 41.23 8.22 -4.71
CA ASN A 37 41.03 7.93 -6.12
C ASN A 37 39.55 7.67 -6.48
N MET A 38 38.73 7.20 -5.53
CA MET A 38 37.28 7.04 -5.70
C MET A 38 36.48 8.30 -5.43
N GLN A 39 37.07 9.30 -4.77
CA GLN A 39 36.43 10.58 -4.45
C GLN A 39 37.27 11.78 -4.87
N LYS A 40 37.69 11.80 -6.15
CA LYS A 40 38.49 12.91 -6.70
C LYS A 40 37.77 14.25 -6.59
N ASN A 41 36.46 14.24 -6.84
CA ASN A 41 35.59 15.40 -6.83
C ASN A 41 34.48 15.24 -5.80
N ALA A 42 33.95 16.33 -5.29
CA ALA A 42 32.71 16.41 -4.54
C ALA A 42 31.87 17.54 -5.12
N ILE A 43 30.55 17.33 -5.13
CA ILE A 43 29.57 18.38 -5.48
C ILE A 43 28.98 18.92 -4.19
N SER A 44 28.30 20.06 -4.27
CA SER A 44 27.62 20.64 -3.10
C SER A 44 26.18 20.90 -3.41
N PHE A 45 25.30 20.41 -2.54
CA PHE A 45 23.87 20.70 -2.57
C PHE A 45 23.46 21.43 -1.28
N LYS A 46 22.36 22.17 -1.37
CA LYS A 46 21.75 22.82 -0.22
C LYS A 46 20.85 21.83 0.52
N HIS A 47 20.93 21.83 1.84
CA HIS A 47 20.13 20.98 2.70
C HIS A 47 19.38 21.83 3.75
N ILE A 48 18.18 21.39 4.14
CA ILE A 48 17.42 21.99 5.23
C ILE A 48 17.06 20.92 6.28
N SER A 49 16.52 21.35 7.42
CA SER A 49 16.06 20.38 8.41
C SER A 49 14.83 19.62 7.93
N ALA A 50 14.63 18.38 8.40
CA ALA A 50 13.44 17.59 8.07
C ALA A 50 12.12 18.27 8.50
N ASN A 51 12.15 19.04 9.60
CA ASN A 51 10.99 19.80 10.06
C ASN A 51 10.68 20.98 9.15
N ASP A 52 11.68 21.67 8.63
CA ASP A 52 11.49 22.79 7.71
C ASP A 52 11.04 22.28 6.33
N LEU A 53 11.58 21.15 5.87
CA LEU A 53 11.13 20.52 4.64
C LEU A 53 9.60 20.27 4.66
N LYS A 54 9.07 19.72 5.74
CA LYS A 54 7.62 19.45 5.87
C LYS A 54 6.76 20.72 5.85
N LYS A 55 7.27 21.83 6.37
CA LYS A 55 6.55 23.11 6.36
C LYS A 55 6.42 23.72 4.96
N LEU A 56 7.29 23.31 4.03
CA LEU A 56 7.25 23.77 2.64
C LEU A 56 6.20 23.03 1.80
N GLU A 57 5.62 21.95 2.30
CA GLU A 57 4.66 21.14 1.52
C GLU A 57 3.43 21.95 1.13
N THR A 58 3.08 21.89 -0.16
CA THR A 58 1.87 22.53 -0.70
C THR A 58 1.32 21.76 -1.89
N THR A 59 0.00 21.83 -2.08
CA THR A 59 -0.66 21.22 -3.24
C THR A 59 -0.36 22.02 -4.51
N GLY A 60 -0.08 21.32 -5.62
CA GLY A 60 0.15 21.94 -6.92
C GLY A 60 1.55 22.55 -7.12
N GLY A 61 2.50 22.25 -6.23
CA GLY A 61 3.90 22.63 -6.42
C GLY A 61 4.61 21.81 -7.51
N ASN A 62 5.71 22.35 -8.03
CA ASN A 62 6.54 21.73 -9.07
C ASN A 62 7.98 21.44 -8.62
N ILE A 63 8.32 21.78 -7.38
CA ILE A 63 9.63 21.50 -6.76
C ILE A 63 9.47 20.28 -5.84
N LYS A 64 10.28 19.24 -6.04
CA LYS A 64 10.24 18.01 -5.25
C LYS A 64 10.82 18.23 -3.86
N LEU A 65 10.15 17.73 -2.82
CA LEU A 65 10.68 17.66 -1.47
C LEU A 65 11.24 16.26 -1.21
N LEU A 66 12.55 16.14 -0.95
CA LEU A 66 13.24 14.89 -0.71
C LEU A 66 13.60 14.72 0.76
N SER A 67 12.85 13.89 1.48
CA SER A 67 13.18 13.53 2.86
C SER A 67 14.09 12.30 2.93
N THR A 68 14.72 12.06 4.08
CA THR A 68 15.47 10.83 4.37
C THR A 68 14.56 9.61 4.54
N GLY A 69 13.28 9.82 4.89
CA GLY A 69 12.27 8.77 5.08
C GLY A 69 11.41 8.54 3.84
N LYS A 70 10.23 7.95 4.08
CA LYS A 70 9.25 7.68 3.01
C LYS A 70 8.44 8.89 2.57
N PHE A 71 8.49 9.98 3.32
CA PHE A 71 7.79 11.21 2.94
C PHE A 71 8.40 11.79 1.68
N ASP A 72 7.55 12.07 0.70
CA ASP A 72 7.86 12.81 -0.51
C ASP A 72 6.69 13.77 -0.78
N GLY A 73 7.00 15.06 -0.89
CA GLY A 73 6.01 16.10 -1.12
C GLY A 73 6.40 16.99 -2.31
N TRP A 74 5.65 18.05 -2.48
CA TRP A 74 5.88 19.06 -3.49
C TRP A 74 5.75 20.44 -2.88
N THR A 75 6.48 21.42 -3.45
CA THR A 75 6.43 22.83 -3.07
C THR A 75 6.54 23.73 -4.29
N THR A 76 6.34 25.02 -4.08
CA THR A 76 6.51 26.04 -5.13
C THR A 76 7.89 26.68 -5.07
N GLU A 77 8.34 27.28 -6.17
CA GLU A 77 9.60 28.04 -6.22
C GLU A 77 9.65 29.14 -5.15
N LYS A 78 8.53 29.82 -4.93
CA LYS A 78 8.44 30.92 -3.95
C LYS A 78 8.68 30.44 -2.51
N LEU A 79 8.11 29.28 -2.13
CA LEU A 79 8.27 28.73 -0.77
C LEU A 79 9.65 28.12 -0.56
N ALA A 80 10.26 27.60 -1.63
CA ALA A 80 11.57 26.96 -1.61
C ALA A 80 12.73 27.92 -1.93
N GLU A 81 12.45 29.22 -2.07
CA GLU A 81 13.48 30.22 -2.43
C GLU A 81 14.70 30.11 -1.51
N GLY A 82 15.88 30.11 -2.12
CA GLY A 82 17.15 29.93 -1.40
C GLY A 82 17.58 28.50 -1.12
N TYR A 83 16.67 27.52 -1.24
CA TYR A 83 16.94 26.09 -0.92
C TYR A 83 16.87 25.15 -2.12
N ILE A 84 16.52 25.67 -3.29
CA ILE A 84 16.35 24.86 -4.51
C ILE A 84 17.71 24.37 -4.99
N ASN A 85 17.77 23.08 -5.27
CA ASN A 85 18.78 22.40 -6.05
C ASN A 85 18.15 21.95 -7.38
N GLU A 86 19.00 21.71 -8.41
CA GLU A 86 18.56 21.18 -9.70
C GLU A 86 19.58 20.18 -10.23
N GLY A 87 19.11 19.10 -10.81
CA GLY A 87 19.94 18.07 -11.42
C GLY A 87 19.36 16.68 -11.32
N GLU A 88 20.10 15.73 -11.88
CA GLU A 88 19.84 14.31 -11.81
C GLU A 88 20.61 13.71 -10.64
N ILE A 89 19.92 13.09 -9.68
CA ILE A 89 20.51 12.58 -8.44
C ILE A 89 20.00 11.20 -8.04
N ILE A 90 20.86 10.47 -7.32
CA ILE A 90 20.49 9.39 -6.42
C ILE A 90 20.66 9.87 -5.00
N SER A 91 19.75 9.53 -4.10
CA SER A 91 19.85 9.86 -2.69
C SER A 91 19.91 8.61 -1.81
N ILE A 92 20.78 8.64 -0.78
CA ILE A 92 20.85 7.67 0.30
C ILE A 92 20.61 8.44 1.61
N PRO A 93 19.73 7.98 2.53
CA PRO A 93 19.51 8.71 3.78
C PRO A 93 20.78 8.74 4.62
N SER A 94 21.10 9.90 5.21
CA SER A 94 22.22 10.05 6.14
C SER A 94 22.00 9.35 7.49
N GLY A 95 20.76 8.91 7.74
CA GLY A 95 20.40 8.14 8.94
C GLY A 95 19.01 7.51 8.82
N GLY A 96 18.78 6.45 9.59
CA GLY A 96 17.54 5.68 9.59
C GLY A 96 17.65 4.35 8.86
N SER A 97 16.65 3.97 8.06
CA SER A 97 16.63 2.76 7.24
C SER A 97 17.12 3.05 5.83
N ALA A 98 17.72 2.08 5.15
CA ALA A 98 18.11 2.21 3.76
C ALA A 98 16.90 2.52 2.89
N ASN A 99 16.96 3.65 2.19
CA ASN A 99 15.93 4.12 1.28
C ASN A 99 16.61 4.90 0.15
N ILE A 100 16.71 4.28 -1.01
CA ILE A 100 17.37 4.88 -2.16
C ILE A 100 16.30 5.52 -3.04
N LYS A 101 16.51 6.80 -3.40
CA LYS A 101 15.61 7.52 -4.30
C LYS A 101 16.40 8.02 -5.51
N TYR A 102 15.72 8.14 -6.62
CA TYR A 102 16.17 8.79 -7.84
C TYR A 102 15.26 9.97 -8.12
N TYR A 103 15.88 11.09 -8.54
CA TYR A 103 15.13 12.23 -9.02
C TYR A 103 15.93 12.99 -10.08
N ASN A 104 15.21 13.58 -11.04
CA ASN A 104 15.77 14.47 -12.04
C ASN A 104 14.89 15.72 -12.15
N GLY A 105 15.42 16.89 -11.82
CA GLY A 105 14.73 18.17 -11.84
C GLY A 105 15.06 19.05 -10.65
N LYS A 106 14.16 19.98 -10.32
CA LYS A 106 14.30 20.90 -9.18
C LYS A 106 13.81 20.25 -7.89
N PHE A 107 14.61 20.34 -6.83
CA PHE A 107 14.29 19.72 -5.53
C PHE A 107 14.84 20.51 -4.34
N VAL A 108 14.27 20.26 -3.17
CA VAL A 108 14.80 20.64 -1.85
C VAL A 108 15.08 19.37 -1.07
N ASP A 109 16.24 19.27 -0.45
CA ASP A 109 16.67 18.09 0.29
C ASP A 109 16.75 18.32 1.79
N SER A 110 16.45 17.28 2.59
CA SER A 110 16.55 17.32 4.05
C SER A 110 17.59 16.37 4.62
N GLY A 111 18.81 16.46 4.14
CA GLY A 111 19.95 15.77 4.75
C GLY A 111 20.18 14.35 4.24
N ASN A 112 19.76 14.03 3.02
CA ASN A 112 20.25 12.86 2.32
C ASN A 112 21.73 13.03 1.94
N ILE A 113 22.37 11.94 1.60
CA ILE A 113 23.66 11.88 0.92
C ILE A 113 23.33 11.74 -0.56
N LEU A 114 23.76 12.69 -1.36
CA LEU A 114 23.37 12.81 -2.76
C LEU A 114 24.53 12.47 -3.70
N ALA A 115 24.22 11.79 -4.79
CA ALA A 115 25.18 11.45 -5.83
C ALA A 115 24.65 11.77 -7.23
N THR A 116 25.55 12.07 -8.14
CA THR A 116 25.31 12.16 -9.59
C THR A 116 26.29 11.26 -10.34
N SER A 117 26.08 11.08 -11.66
CA SER A 117 27.03 10.36 -12.50
C SER A 117 28.34 11.12 -12.61
N PHE A 118 29.47 10.38 -12.55
CA PHE A 118 30.79 10.95 -12.84
C PHE A 118 30.91 11.35 -14.32
N ASP A 119 30.42 10.51 -15.22
CA ASP A 119 30.37 10.73 -16.66
C ASP A 119 29.08 10.10 -17.22
N SER A 120 28.18 10.95 -17.70
CA SER A 120 26.91 10.52 -18.28
C SER A 120 27.05 9.75 -19.60
N ASN A 121 28.22 9.82 -20.25
CA ASN A 121 28.54 9.01 -21.44
C ASN A 121 28.93 7.55 -21.06
N ILE A 122 29.17 7.29 -19.77
CA ILE A 122 29.56 5.97 -19.26
C ILE A 122 28.44 5.37 -18.42
N LEU A 123 27.82 6.18 -17.54
CA LEU A 123 26.80 5.71 -16.59
C LEU A 123 25.52 6.53 -16.71
N ASN A 124 24.45 5.88 -17.12
CA ASN A 124 23.08 6.36 -16.91
C ASN A 124 22.74 6.27 -15.42
N LEU A 125 22.46 7.39 -14.77
CA LEU A 125 22.26 7.42 -13.32
C LEU A 125 20.99 6.66 -12.89
N LYS A 126 19.95 6.64 -13.70
CA LYS A 126 18.73 5.90 -13.42
C LYS A 126 18.95 4.36 -13.53
N TYR A 127 19.80 3.91 -14.44
CA TYR A 127 20.28 2.53 -14.46
C TYR A 127 21.01 2.18 -13.16
N CYS A 128 21.90 3.04 -12.69
CA CYS A 128 22.58 2.87 -11.40
C CYS A 128 21.57 2.75 -10.25
N TYR A 129 20.57 3.62 -10.20
CA TYR A 129 19.48 3.54 -9.23
C TYR A 129 18.79 2.18 -9.22
N TYR A 130 18.37 1.69 -10.39
CA TYR A 130 17.73 0.37 -10.49
C TYR A 130 18.64 -0.77 -10.04
N PHE A 131 19.94 -0.68 -10.37
CA PHE A 131 20.91 -1.65 -9.88
C PHE A 131 21.03 -1.62 -8.35
N LEU A 132 21.14 -0.45 -7.73
CA LEU A 132 21.22 -0.30 -6.29
C LEU A 132 19.97 -0.82 -5.59
N LEU A 133 18.79 -0.73 -6.18
CA LEU A 133 17.58 -1.37 -5.66
C LEU A 133 17.69 -2.90 -5.58
N THR A 134 18.46 -3.55 -6.46
CA THR A 134 18.74 -4.99 -6.35
C THR A 134 19.64 -5.32 -5.15
N LYS A 135 20.42 -4.34 -4.68
CA LYS A 135 21.36 -4.44 -3.55
C LYS A 135 20.81 -3.85 -2.26
N ILE A 136 19.52 -3.49 -2.20
CA ILE A 136 18.95 -2.76 -1.05
C ILE A 136 19.17 -3.47 0.29
N LYS A 137 19.03 -4.80 0.34
CA LYS A 137 19.29 -5.60 1.55
C LYS A 137 20.76 -5.58 1.98
N LEU A 138 21.68 -5.60 1.01
CA LEU A 138 23.11 -5.47 1.27
C LEU A 138 23.42 -4.06 1.79
N ILE A 139 22.89 -3.02 1.14
CA ILE A 139 23.06 -1.63 1.56
C ILE A 139 22.49 -1.42 2.97
N GLU A 140 21.32 -1.99 3.28
CA GLU A 140 20.73 -1.94 4.62
C GLU A 140 21.62 -2.59 5.67
N SER A 141 22.34 -3.66 5.35
CA SER A 141 23.29 -4.30 6.25
C SER A 141 24.53 -3.42 6.57
N TYR A 142 24.78 -2.41 5.76
CA TYR A 142 25.82 -1.40 5.98
C TYR A 142 25.37 -0.21 6.83
N PHE A 143 24.10 -0.14 7.23
CA PHE A 143 23.63 0.87 8.16
C PHE A 143 23.91 0.43 9.60
N ARG A 144 24.76 1.18 10.31
CA ARG A 144 25.29 0.85 11.64
C ARG A 144 24.97 1.94 12.67
N GLY A 145 24.80 1.56 13.91
CA GLY A 145 24.56 2.45 15.05
C GLY A 145 23.61 1.82 16.08
N SER A 146 23.74 2.18 17.35
CA SER A 146 22.90 1.68 18.45
C SER A 146 21.59 2.47 18.60
N GLY A 147 21.51 3.68 18.04
CA GLY A 147 20.31 4.52 18.00
C GLY A 147 19.85 4.71 16.55
N VAL A 148 20.02 5.92 16.02
CA VAL A 148 19.83 6.16 14.58
C VAL A 148 20.97 5.49 13.83
N LYS A 149 20.65 4.57 12.93
CA LYS A 149 21.66 3.92 12.09
C LYS A 149 22.12 4.87 10.99
N HIS A 150 23.41 4.86 10.68
CA HIS A 150 24.02 5.65 9.61
C HIS A 150 24.69 4.75 8.58
N PRO A 151 24.70 5.14 7.28
CA PRO A 151 25.31 4.35 6.23
C PRO A 151 26.85 4.31 6.37
N ASP A 152 27.43 3.13 6.27
CA ASP A 152 28.87 2.92 6.09
C ASP A 152 29.23 3.19 4.63
N MET A 153 29.50 4.46 4.31
CA MET A 153 29.76 4.89 2.93
C MET A 153 30.99 4.22 2.29
N PRO A 154 32.10 3.95 3.00
CA PRO A 154 33.19 3.15 2.43
C PRO A 154 32.72 1.81 1.88
N SER A 155 31.90 1.07 2.61
CA SER A 155 31.33 -0.20 2.15
C SER A 155 30.37 -0.03 0.95
N ILE A 156 29.54 1.00 0.97
CA ILE A 156 28.59 1.30 -0.11
C ILE A 156 29.33 1.69 -1.40
N LEU A 157 30.33 2.56 -1.32
CA LEU A 157 31.12 3.00 -2.48
C LEU A 157 31.96 1.88 -3.10
N ASN A 158 32.28 0.84 -2.34
CA ASN A 158 32.97 -0.35 -2.85
C ASN A 158 32.03 -1.39 -3.50
N ILE A 159 30.71 -1.17 -3.52
CA ILE A 159 29.78 -2.08 -4.22
C ILE A 159 30.13 -2.12 -5.70
N PRO A 160 30.42 -3.31 -6.29
CA PRO A 160 30.65 -3.44 -7.72
C PRO A 160 29.36 -3.27 -8.50
N ILE A 161 29.41 -2.44 -9.53
CA ILE A 161 28.31 -2.21 -10.48
C ILE A 161 28.76 -2.59 -11.90
N PRO A 162 27.95 -3.36 -12.65
CA PRO A 162 28.25 -3.65 -14.06
C PRO A 162 27.99 -2.41 -14.93
N ILE A 163 28.91 -2.15 -15.86
CA ILE A 163 28.83 -0.99 -16.76
C ILE A 163 28.71 -1.49 -18.21
N PRO A 164 27.51 -1.95 -18.63
CA PRO A 164 27.28 -2.26 -20.03
C PRO A 164 27.28 -0.96 -20.87
N PRO A 165 27.47 -1.05 -22.20
CA PRO A 165 27.32 0.11 -23.08
C PRO A 165 26.01 0.87 -22.88
N LEU A 166 26.03 2.21 -22.99
CA LEU A 166 24.87 3.08 -22.75
C LEU A 166 23.57 2.63 -23.42
N PRO A 167 23.53 2.17 -24.69
CA PRO A 167 22.28 1.71 -25.30
C PRO A 167 21.62 0.53 -24.57
N ILE A 168 22.41 -0.30 -23.87
CA ILE A 168 21.87 -1.37 -23.01
C ILE A 168 21.32 -0.80 -21.71
N GLN A 169 22.04 0.14 -21.07
CA GLN A 169 21.57 0.81 -19.87
C GLN A 169 20.25 1.56 -20.12
N GLU A 170 20.15 2.29 -21.22
CA GLU A 170 18.94 3.03 -21.62
C GLU A 170 17.75 2.10 -21.91
N GLU A 171 18.00 0.97 -22.61
CA GLU A 171 16.92 0.00 -22.86
C GLU A 171 16.44 -0.68 -21.58
N ILE A 172 17.34 -0.97 -20.62
CA ILE A 172 16.99 -1.47 -19.30
C ILE A 172 16.13 -0.45 -18.55
N VAL A 173 16.56 0.81 -18.51
CA VAL A 173 15.80 1.90 -17.87
C VAL A 173 14.42 2.01 -18.47
N LYS A 174 14.30 2.03 -19.80
CA LYS A 174 13.02 2.10 -20.50
C LYS A 174 12.07 0.95 -20.13
N ILE A 175 12.59 -0.27 -20.06
CA ILE A 175 11.79 -1.43 -19.67
C ILE A 175 11.34 -1.30 -18.21
N LEU A 176 12.24 -0.95 -17.30
CA LEU A 176 11.91 -0.85 -15.86
C LEU A 176 11.00 0.33 -15.56
N ASP A 177 11.15 1.46 -16.28
CA ASP A 177 10.24 2.61 -16.18
C ASP A 177 8.81 2.23 -16.56
N SER A 178 8.63 1.46 -17.65
CA SER A 178 7.29 1.03 -18.06
C SER A 178 6.57 0.18 -17.00
N PHE A 179 7.29 -0.59 -16.19
CA PHE A 179 6.71 -1.33 -15.06
C PHE A 179 6.30 -0.41 -13.91
N THR A 180 7.13 0.58 -13.58
CA THR A 180 6.84 1.52 -12.49
C THR A 180 5.70 2.47 -12.85
N GLU A 181 5.60 2.89 -14.10
CA GLU A 181 4.48 3.68 -14.62
C GLU A 181 3.17 2.89 -14.56
N LEU A 182 3.17 1.64 -15.05
CA LEU A 182 2.00 0.78 -15.00
C LEU A 182 1.55 0.51 -13.54
N GLU A 183 2.48 0.29 -12.61
CA GLU A 183 2.15 0.12 -11.19
C GLU A 183 1.48 1.38 -10.63
N ALA A 184 2.02 2.56 -10.91
CA ALA A 184 1.45 3.84 -10.48
C ALA A 184 0.04 4.08 -11.07
N GLU A 185 -0.18 3.73 -12.34
CA GLU A 185 -1.50 3.81 -12.98
C GLU A 185 -2.51 2.88 -12.30
N LEU A 186 -2.13 1.62 -12.02
CA LEU A 186 -3.00 0.66 -11.34
C LEU A 186 -3.33 1.08 -9.90
N GLU A 187 -2.37 1.65 -9.17
CA GLU A 187 -2.63 2.21 -7.83
C GLU A 187 -3.58 3.40 -7.88
N ALA A 188 -3.40 4.31 -8.84
CA ALA A 188 -4.30 5.44 -9.05
C ALA A 188 -5.71 4.98 -9.43
N GLU A 189 -5.84 3.95 -10.29
CA GLU A 189 -7.13 3.35 -10.63
C GLU A 189 -7.78 2.71 -9.40
N LEU A 190 -7.03 1.96 -8.59
CA LEU A 190 -7.55 1.35 -7.37
C LEU A 190 -8.13 2.41 -6.43
N GLU A 191 -7.45 3.53 -6.22
CA GLU A 191 -7.95 4.61 -5.38
C GLU A 191 -9.19 5.30 -5.98
N ALA A 192 -9.23 5.49 -7.30
CA ALA A 192 -10.41 6.01 -7.98
C ALA A 192 -11.61 5.06 -7.84
N ARG A 193 -11.39 3.74 -8.00
CA ARG A 193 -12.43 2.71 -7.85
C ARG A 193 -12.92 2.59 -6.42
N LYS A 194 -12.06 2.72 -5.42
CA LYS A 194 -12.47 2.77 -4.01
C LYS A 194 -13.42 3.94 -3.75
N LYS A 195 -13.08 5.15 -4.21
CA LYS A 195 -13.95 6.33 -4.09
C LYS A 195 -15.29 6.13 -4.80
N GLN A 196 -15.26 5.55 -6.00
CA GLN A 196 -16.46 5.21 -6.75
C GLN A 196 -17.33 4.18 -6.02
N TYR A 197 -16.72 3.15 -5.46
CA TYR A 197 -17.40 2.14 -4.63
C TYR A 197 -18.07 2.77 -3.41
N GLU A 198 -17.38 3.62 -2.68
CA GLU A 198 -17.94 4.32 -1.52
C GLU A 198 -19.13 5.21 -1.91
N TYR A 199 -19.02 5.95 -3.01
CA TYR A 199 -20.11 6.77 -3.52
C TYR A 199 -21.34 5.93 -3.85
N TYR A 200 -21.19 4.87 -4.64
CA TYR A 200 -22.31 4.02 -5.03
C TYR A 200 -22.88 3.24 -3.86
N ARG A 201 -22.04 2.73 -2.96
CA ARG A 201 -22.48 2.08 -1.73
C ARG A 201 -23.38 3.00 -0.91
N ASN A 202 -22.94 4.22 -0.67
CA ASN A 202 -23.71 5.22 0.06
C ASN A 202 -25.03 5.52 -0.67
N LYS A 203 -24.99 5.78 -1.98
CA LYS A 203 -26.16 6.10 -2.79
C LYS A 203 -27.19 4.96 -2.82
N LEU A 204 -26.74 3.72 -2.97
CA LEU A 204 -27.62 2.54 -3.09
C LEU A 204 -28.21 2.08 -1.75
N LEU A 205 -27.58 2.41 -0.62
CA LEU A 205 -27.95 1.89 0.69
C LEU A 205 -28.53 2.95 1.64
N THR A 206 -28.40 4.24 1.33
CA THR A 206 -28.89 5.32 2.20
C THR A 206 -30.26 5.80 1.73
N PRO A 207 -31.32 5.61 2.52
CA PRO A 207 -32.63 6.13 2.16
C PRO A 207 -32.70 7.65 2.37
N VAL A 208 -33.48 8.30 1.55
CA VAL A 208 -33.77 9.76 1.63
C VAL A 208 -35.21 9.96 2.05
N GLU A 209 -35.44 10.85 3.01
CA GLU A 209 -36.79 11.24 3.40
C GLU A 209 -37.30 12.39 2.52
N HIS A 210 -38.52 12.25 2.02
CA HIS A 210 -39.24 13.31 1.32
C HIS A 210 -40.71 13.29 1.70
N ASN A 211 -41.23 14.41 2.20
CA ASN A 211 -42.62 14.57 2.65
C ASN A 211 -43.11 13.47 3.62
N GLY A 212 -42.27 13.08 4.60
CA GLY A 212 -42.59 12.04 5.59
C GLY A 212 -42.54 10.61 5.09
N ARG A 213 -42.10 10.37 3.85
CA ARG A 213 -41.89 9.06 3.26
C ARG A 213 -40.42 8.81 2.95
N TRP A 214 -40.04 7.56 3.00
CA TRP A 214 -38.65 7.14 2.74
C TRP A 214 -38.50 6.55 1.34
N TYR A 215 -37.46 6.93 0.65
CA TYR A 215 -37.13 6.48 -0.70
C TYR A 215 -35.72 5.91 -0.76
N LEU A 216 -35.57 4.78 -1.43
CA LEU A 216 -34.27 4.20 -1.77
C LEU A 216 -34.20 4.04 -3.30
N ASN A 217 -33.19 4.66 -3.93
CA ASN A 217 -33.03 4.66 -5.38
C ASN A 217 -34.28 5.13 -6.16
N GLY A 218 -35.00 6.14 -5.63
CA GLY A 218 -36.21 6.69 -6.23
C GLY A 218 -37.49 5.88 -6.00
N LYS A 219 -37.43 4.77 -5.29
CA LYS A 219 -38.60 3.94 -4.92
C LYS A 219 -38.93 4.13 -3.46
N GLU A 220 -40.23 4.24 -3.14
CA GLU A 220 -40.69 4.29 -1.75
C GLU A 220 -40.34 3.00 -1.03
N VAL A 221 -39.83 3.09 0.20
CA VAL A 221 -39.42 1.94 1.02
C VAL A 221 -39.94 2.07 2.44
N GLU A 222 -40.31 0.93 2.99
CA GLU A 222 -40.63 0.82 4.41
C GLU A 222 -39.36 0.80 5.24
N ARG A 223 -39.37 1.42 6.42
CA ARG A 223 -38.30 1.29 7.41
C ARG A 223 -38.77 0.44 8.56
N LYS A 224 -38.02 -0.63 8.83
CA LYS A 224 -38.24 -1.55 9.97
C LYS A 224 -37.06 -1.49 10.92
N LYS A 225 -37.28 -1.85 12.16
CA LYS A 225 -36.17 -2.10 13.09
C LYS A 225 -35.46 -3.39 12.69
N LEU A 226 -34.14 -3.38 12.77
CA LEU A 226 -33.33 -4.53 12.38
C LEU A 226 -33.74 -5.82 13.10
N GLY A 227 -34.18 -5.69 14.38
CA GLY A 227 -34.69 -6.84 15.15
C GLY A 227 -35.98 -7.46 14.60
N GLU A 228 -36.77 -6.72 13.81
CA GLU A 228 -38.03 -7.20 13.23
C GLU A 228 -37.81 -8.09 12.00
N VAL A 229 -36.70 -7.86 11.28
CA VAL A 229 -36.34 -8.56 10.03
C VAL A 229 -35.23 -9.62 10.23
N CYS A 230 -34.85 -9.89 11.46
CA CYS A 230 -33.90 -10.94 11.79
C CYS A 230 -34.58 -12.06 12.59
N GLU A 231 -34.21 -13.31 12.32
CA GLU A 231 -34.58 -14.46 13.14
C GLU A 231 -33.98 -14.34 14.55
N SER A 232 -32.72 -13.95 14.60
CA SER A 232 -32.00 -13.76 15.85
C SER A 232 -30.87 -12.72 15.73
N ILE A 233 -30.65 -12.00 16.83
CA ILE A 233 -29.45 -11.20 17.07
C ILE A 233 -29.01 -11.50 18.51
N SER A 234 -27.90 -12.22 18.66
CA SER A 234 -27.42 -12.72 19.95
C SER A 234 -25.89 -12.77 20.03
N SER A 235 -25.34 -12.87 21.23
CA SER A 235 -23.90 -13.08 21.41
C SER A 235 -23.52 -14.55 21.22
N GLY A 236 -22.34 -14.79 20.68
CA GLY A 236 -21.70 -16.10 20.78
C GLY A 236 -21.42 -16.49 22.23
N LYS A 237 -21.06 -17.76 22.46
CA LYS A 237 -20.83 -18.32 23.81
C LYS A 237 -19.45 -18.99 23.92
N ASN A 238 -18.74 -19.20 22.83
CA ASN A 238 -17.48 -19.93 22.84
C ASN A 238 -16.38 -19.11 23.53
N LYS A 239 -15.67 -19.72 24.46
CA LYS A 239 -14.54 -19.14 25.19
C LYS A 239 -13.22 -19.81 24.85
N SER A 240 -13.21 -20.75 23.90
CA SER A 240 -12.01 -21.49 23.50
C SER A 240 -10.94 -20.52 22.99
N ARG A 241 -9.70 -20.86 23.28
CA ARG A 241 -8.50 -20.24 22.73
C ARG A 241 -7.54 -21.28 22.15
N ASN A 242 -8.05 -22.47 21.86
CA ASN A 242 -7.28 -23.55 21.28
C ASN A 242 -6.90 -23.18 19.82
N PRO A 243 -5.61 -23.20 19.44
CA PRO A 243 -5.19 -22.97 18.06
C PRO A 243 -5.50 -24.16 17.14
N ASN A 244 -5.80 -25.33 17.71
CA ASN A 244 -6.05 -26.57 16.99
C ASN A 244 -7.50 -27.02 17.15
N GLY A 245 -8.16 -27.39 16.06
CA GLY A 245 -9.53 -27.90 16.03
C GLY A 245 -10.03 -27.98 14.58
N LYS A 246 -11.19 -28.60 14.41
CA LYS A 246 -11.78 -28.85 13.09
C LYS A 246 -12.55 -27.63 12.55
N TYR A 247 -13.16 -26.86 13.43
CA TYR A 247 -14.06 -25.76 13.06
C TYR A 247 -13.57 -24.43 13.61
N PRO A 248 -13.60 -23.36 12.80
CA PRO A 248 -13.15 -22.03 13.24
C PRO A 248 -14.09 -21.46 14.31
N VAL A 249 -13.52 -20.74 15.26
CA VAL A 249 -14.23 -19.91 16.23
C VAL A 249 -14.00 -18.45 15.88
N PHE A 250 -15.08 -17.76 15.50
CA PHE A 250 -15.03 -16.35 15.15
C PHE A 250 -15.08 -15.44 16.38
N GLY A 251 -14.23 -14.41 16.37
CA GLY A 251 -14.19 -13.32 17.34
C GLY A 251 -14.29 -11.95 16.68
N SER A 252 -13.94 -10.91 17.42
CA SER A 252 -14.01 -9.50 16.96
C SER A 252 -13.14 -9.20 15.74
N THR A 253 -12.08 -9.94 15.50
CA THR A 253 -11.10 -9.71 14.43
C THR A 253 -11.05 -10.81 13.37
N GLY A 254 -12.06 -11.68 13.35
CA GLY A 254 -12.08 -12.86 12.48
C GLY A 254 -11.88 -14.15 13.26
N ILE A 255 -11.19 -15.13 12.71
CA ILE A 255 -10.93 -16.41 13.38
C ILE A 255 -9.92 -16.21 14.51
N ILE A 256 -10.30 -16.54 15.74
CA ILE A 256 -9.46 -16.37 16.94
C ILE A 256 -9.03 -17.68 17.59
N ALA A 257 -9.69 -18.78 17.24
CA ALA A 257 -9.45 -20.12 17.79
C ALA A 257 -10.08 -21.17 16.89
N TYR A 258 -9.92 -22.44 17.27
CA TYR A 258 -10.62 -23.57 16.66
C TYR A 258 -11.32 -24.42 17.74
N SER A 259 -12.34 -25.17 17.32
CA SER A 259 -13.10 -26.10 18.15
C SER A 259 -13.30 -27.44 17.43
N ASN A 260 -13.46 -28.53 18.17
CA ASN A 260 -13.82 -29.83 17.60
C ASN A 260 -15.32 -29.95 17.31
N ASN A 261 -16.12 -29.05 17.86
CA ASN A 261 -17.56 -28.96 17.64
C ASN A 261 -17.92 -27.62 16.98
N TYR A 262 -19.00 -27.60 16.22
CA TYR A 262 -19.61 -26.38 15.69
C TYR A 262 -21.00 -26.16 16.28
N VAL A 263 -21.45 -24.92 16.34
CA VAL A 263 -22.78 -24.52 16.78
C VAL A 263 -23.64 -24.06 15.60
N TYR A 264 -22.99 -23.49 14.59
CA TYR A 264 -23.64 -22.90 13.43
C TYR A 264 -23.14 -23.58 12.15
N ASP A 265 -24.07 -23.78 11.19
CA ASP A 265 -23.81 -24.26 9.83
C ASP A 265 -24.49 -23.40 8.74
N LYS A 266 -25.11 -22.27 9.14
CA LYS A 266 -25.73 -21.28 8.27
C LYS A 266 -24.81 -20.07 8.12
N GLU A 267 -24.81 -19.45 6.96
CA GLU A 267 -24.16 -18.14 6.80
C GLU A 267 -24.85 -17.10 7.69
N ALA A 268 -24.04 -16.25 8.34
CA ALA A 268 -24.52 -15.20 9.24
C ALA A 268 -23.66 -13.95 9.13
N ILE A 269 -24.20 -12.82 9.56
CA ILE A 269 -23.43 -11.61 9.78
C ILE A 269 -22.88 -11.63 11.21
N LEU A 270 -21.59 -11.37 11.31
CA LEU A 270 -20.85 -11.29 12.56
C LEU A 270 -20.47 -9.84 12.85
N ILE A 271 -20.79 -9.35 14.05
CA ILE A 271 -20.52 -7.98 14.47
C ILE A 271 -19.61 -8.02 15.70
N ALA A 272 -18.43 -7.42 15.60
CA ALA A 272 -17.54 -7.25 16.74
C ALA A 272 -18.24 -6.45 17.85
N ARG A 273 -18.28 -7.02 19.05
CA ARG A 273 -19.03 -6.44 20.16
C ARG A 273 -18.21 -5.54 21.05
N VAL A 274 -16.91 -5.84 21.23
CA VAL A 274 -16.06 -5.20 22.24
C VAL A 274 -14.72 -4.77 21.67
N GLY A 275 -14.08 -3.77 22.34
CA GLY A 275 -12.74 -3.31 22.06
C GLY A 275 -12.67 -2.33 20.88
N ALA A 276 -11.45 -2.04 20.42
CA ALA A 276 -11.19 -1.06 19.34
C ALA A 276 -11.94 -1.38 18.04
N ASN A 277 -12.24 -2.65 17.79
CA ASN A 277 -12.99 -3.12 16.61
C ASN A 277 -14.50 -3.20 16.83
N ALA A 278 -15.05 -2.72 17.95
CA ALA A 278 -16.49 -2.78 18.20
C ALA A 278 -17.26 -2.10 17.06
N GLY A 279 -18.24 -2.81 16.48
CA GLY A 279 -18.98 -2.36 15.29
C GLY A 279 -18.41 -2.85 13.95
N PHE A 280 -17.25 -3.52 13.93
CA PHE A 280 -16.76 -4.16 12.72
C PHE A 280 -17.70 -5.28 12.27
N VAL A 281 -18.08 -5.26 11.00
CA VAL A 281 -19.02 -6.20 10.40
C VAL A 281 -18.27 -7.18 9.52
N ASN A 282 -18.46 -8.48 9.80
CA ASN A 282 -17.91 -9.58 9.03
C ASN A 282 -19.02 -10.58 8.67
N LYS A 283 -18.71 -11.61 7.92
CA LYS A 283 -19.61 -12.73 7.59
C LYS A 283 -18.94 -14.07 7.87
N SER A 284 -19.74 -15.04 8.23
CA SER A 284 -19.32 -16.44 8.41
C SER A 284 -19.71 -17.27 7.19
N LYS A 285 -19.03 -18.41 7.02
CA LYS A 285 -19.32 -19.42 6.01
C LYS A 285 -19.03 -20.82 6.53
N GLY A 286 -19.84 -21.77 6.13
CA GLY A 286 -19.68 -23.18 6.51
C GLY A 286 -20.01 -23.46 7.98
N LYS A 287 -19.32 -24.43 8.57
CA LYS A 287 -19.51 -24.85 9.98
C LYS A 287 -18.54 -24.11 10.90
N TYR A 288 -19.05 -23.45 11.92
CA TYR A 288 -18.26 -22.60 12.81
C TYR A 288 -18.90 -22.47 14.20
N ASP A 289 -18.15 -21.84 15.10
CA ASP A 289 -18.66 -21.35 16.39
C ASP A 289 -18.26 -19.87 16.57
N VAL A 290 -18.83 -19.20 17.56
CA VAL A 290 -18.66 -17.75 17.76
C VAL A 290 -18.40 -17.43 19.23
N SER A 291 -17.41 -16.57 19.47
CA SER A 291 -17.06 -16.15 20.82
C SER A 291 -18.07 -15.15 21.42
N ASP A 292 -18.03 -15.00 22.73
CA ASP A 292 -18.84 -14.05 23.48
C ASP A 292 -18.56 -12.56 23.15
N ASN A 293 -17.43 -12.28 22.46
CA ASN A 293 -17.04 -10.96 22.00
C ASN A 293 -17.63 -10.58 20.63
N THR A 294 -18.53 -11.40 20.08
CA THR A 294 -19.11 -11.22 18.75
C THR A 294 -20.61 -11.46 18.79
N LEU A 295 -21.38 -10.58 18.15
CA LEU A 295 -22.81 -10.77 17.90
C LEU A 295 -22.99 -11.52 16.58
N ILE A 296 -23.96 -12.42 16.56
CA ILE A 296 -24.42 -13.17 15.40
C ILE A 296 -25.78 -12.62 15.00
N LEU A 297 -25.93 -12.27 13.74
CA LEU A 297 -27.16 -11.79 13.15
C LEU A 297 -27.58 -12.75 12.04
N LEU A 298 -28.77 -13.33 12.16
CA LEU A 298 -29.41 -14.18 11.18
C LEU A 298 -30.62 -13.45 10.58
N PRO A 299 -30.55 -13.01 9.30
CA PRO A 299 -31.70 -12.39 8.64
C PRO A 299 -32.84 -13.38 8.40
N LYS A 300 -34.07 -12.89 8.35
CA LYS A 300 -35.24 -13.64 7.84
C LYS A 300 -35.18 -13.71 6.30
N GLU A 301 -36.03 -14.52 5.70
CA GLU A 301 -36.08 -14.74 4.26
C GLU A 301 -36.31 -13.46 3.43
N GLU A 302 -37.12 -12.51 3.94
CA GLU A 302 -37.39 -11.24 3.28
C GLU A 302 -36.20 -10.24 3.33
N TYR A 303 -35.13 -10.57 4.07
CA TYR A 303 -33.98 -9.71 4.23
C TYR A 303 -32.69 -10.40 3.76
N HIS A 304 -32.31 -10.15 2.52
CA HIS A 304 -31.16 -10.79 1.87
C HIS A 304 -29.86 -10.61 2.66
N LEU A 305 -29.15 -11.69 2.99
CA LEU A 305 -27.97 -11.69 3.85
C LEU A 305 -26.90 -10.67 3.42
N MET A 306 -26.55 -10.68 2.14
CA MET A 306 -25.52 -9.78 1.62
C MET A 306 -25.99 -8.32 1.57
N PHE A 307 -27.28 -8.07 1.35
CA PHE A 307 -27.83 -6.73 1.44
C PHE A 307 -27.75 -6.21 2.88
N ALA A 308 -28.10 -7.04 3.86
CA ALA A 308 -27.93 -6.73 5.28
C ALA A 308 -26.47 -6.45 5.65
N TYR A 309 -25.54 -7.25 5.14
CA TYR A 309 -24.11 -7.06 5.34
C TYR A 309 -23.63 -5.69 4.84
N TYR A 310 -23.99 -5.33 3.62
CA TYR A 310 -23.63 -4.03 3.04
C TYR A 310 -24.29 -2.84 3.76
N GLN A 311 -25.55 -2.98 4.15
CA GLN A 311 -26.25 -1.95 4.95
C GLN A 311 -25.54 -1.70 6.29
N LEU A 312 -25.18 -2.76 7.02
CA LEU A 312 -24.53 -2.63 8.32
C LEU A 312 -23.10 -2.06 8.19
N LYS A 313 -22.36 -2.43 7.16
CA LYS A 313 -21.06 -1.79 6.84
C LYS A 313 -21.24 -0.31 6.54
N ASN A 314 -22.27 0.06 5.76
CA ASN A 314 -22.53 1.44 5.39
C ASN A 314 -23.01 2.29 6.58
N PHE A 315 -23.75 1.68 7.50
CA PHE A 315 -24.27 2.36 8.68
C PHE A 315 -23.16 2.84 9.64
N ASN A 316 -21.97 2.23 9.61
CA ASN A 316 -20.86 2.50 10.53
C ASN A 316 -21.25 2.33 12.01
N LEU A 317 -21.36 1.07 12.43
CA LEU A 317 -21.83 0.69 13.76
C LEU A 317 -20.96 1.24 14.91
N ASN A 318 -19.70 1.61 14.65
CA ASN A 318 -18.80 2.17 15.66
C ASN A 318 -19.40 3.40 16.35
N LYS A 319 -20.22 4.18 15.65
CA LYS A 319 -20.92 5.35 16.24
C LYS A 319 -21.93 5.00 17.34
N LEU A 320 -22.31 3.73 17.47
CA LEU A 320 -23.19 3.23 18.52
C LEU A 320 -22.43 2.80 19.77
N THR A 321 -21.11 2.78 19.75
CA THR A 321 -20.31 2.33 20.90
C THR A 321 -20.49 3.24 22.10
N LYS A 322 -20.56 2.64 23.29
CA LYS A 322 -20.59 3.32 24.58
C LYS A 322 -19.39 2.87 25.40
N GLY A 323 -18.86 3.76 26.25
CA GLY A 323 -17.75 3.49 27.16
C GLY A 323 -16.42 4.08 26.69
N GLY A 324 -15.80 4.95 27.53
CA GLY A 324 -14.57 5.67 27.17
C GLY A 324 -13.29 4.83 27.18
N GLY A 325 -13.24 3.70 27.93
CA GLY A 325 -12.05 2.85 28.05
C GLY A 325 -12.15 1.54 27.24
N GLN A 326 -13.34 0.99 27.12
CA GLN A 326 -13.58 -0.24 26.33
C GLN A 326 -14.89 -0.09 25.57
N PRO A 327 -14.85 0.28 24.27
CA PRO A 327 -16.03 0.41 23.43
C PRO A 327 -16.85 -0.90 23.43
N LEU A 328 -18.18 -0.77 23.60
CA LEU A 328 -19.10 -1.90 23.63
C LEU A 328 -20.35 -1.62 22.80
N ILE A 329 -20.81 -2.59 22.03
CA ILE A 329 -22.10 -2.65 21.33
C ILE A 329 -22.92 -3.81 21.84
N THR A 330 -24.20 -3.57 22.13
CA THR A 330 -25.15 -4.59 22.60
C THR A 330 -26.10 -5.04 21.51
N ALA A 331 -26.62 -6.27 21.63
CA ALA A 331 -27.65 -6.77 20.74
C ALA A 331 -28.92 -5.90 20.76
N SER A 332 -29.28 -5.31 21.93
CA SER A 332 -30.41 -4.40 22.04
C SER A 332 -30.25 -3.13 21.20
N GLN A 333 -29.03 -2.53 21.17
CA GLN A 333 -28.76 -1.37 20.33
C GLN A 333 -28.88 -1.74 18.83
N ILE A 334 -28.31 -2.87 18.43
CA ILE A 334 -28.37 -3.36 17.04
C ILE A 334 -29.82 -3.60 16.61
N LYS A 335 -30.65 -4.21 17.45
CA LYS A 335 -32.07 -4.48 17.17
C LYS A 335 -32.90 -3.20 16.89
N GLN A 336 -32.53 -2.07 17.45
CA GLN A 336 -33.26 -0.79 17.30
C GLN A 336 -32.85 0.01 16.06
N ILE A 337 -31.84 -0.40 15.30
CA ILE A 337 -31.40 0.32 14.10
C ILE A 337 -32.52 0.31 13.06
N PRO A 338 -32.99 1.50 12.61
CA PRO A 338 -33.99 1.59 11.53
C PRO A 338 -33.29 1.39 10.18
N ILE A 339 -33.75 0.42 9.42
CA ILE A 339 -33.19 0.06 8.09
C ILE A 339 -34.28 0.11 7.01
N PRO A 340 -33.94 0.51 5.78
CA PRO A 340 -34.87 0.41 4.63
C PRO A 340 -34.94 -1.05 4.16
N ILE A 341 -36.18 -1.51 3.87
CA ILE A 341 -36.44 -2.86 3.36
C ILE A 341 -37.13 -2.75 1.99
N PRO A 342 -36.36 -2.65 0.91
CA PRO A 342 -36.93 -2.73 -0.44
C PRO A 342 -37.32 -4.19 -0.76
N PRO A 343 -38.11 -4.42 -1.84
CA PRO A 343 -38.41 -5.76 -2.34
C PRO A 343 -37.14 -6.59 -2.57
N LEU A 344 -37.20 -7.92 -2.39
CA LEU A 344 -36.06 -8.83 -2.54
C LEU A 344 -35.32 -8.64 -3.88
N SER A 345 -36.04 -8.48 -4.97
CA SER A 345 -35.47 -8.24 -6.31
C SER A 345 -34.58 -6.98 -6.36
N GLU A 346 -34.92 -5.93 -5.61
CA GLU A 346 -34.12 -4.72 -5.51
C GLU A 346 -32.92 -4.93 -4.58
N GLN A 347 -33.09 -5.70 -3.50
CA GLN A 347 -31.96 -6.09 -2.62
C GLN A 347 -30.92 -6.88 -3.42
N GLU A 348 -31.34 -7.89 -4.20
CA GLU A 348 -30.48 -8.71 -5.06
C GLU A 348 -29.77 -7.86 -6.12
N ARG A 349 -30.50 -6.91 -6.76
CA ARG A 349 -29.90 -5.99 -7.72
C ARG A 349 -28.79 -5.14 -7.10
N ILE A 350 -29.04 -4.61 -5.91
CA ILE A 350 -28.04 -3.80 -5.17
C ILE A 350 -26.83 -4.66 -4.80
N VAL A 351 -27.06 -5.87 -4.31
CA VAL A 351 -26.00 -6.82 -3.96
C VAL A 351 -25.14 -7.13 -5.17
N ALA A 352 -25.75 -7.45 -6.32
CA ALA A 352 -25.01 -7.77 -7.54
C ALA A 352 -24.10 -6.62 -8.02
N ILE A 353 -24.50 -5.37 -7.80
CA ILE A 353 -23.67 -4.20 -8.09
C ILE A 353 -22.52 -4.09 -7.08
N LEU A 354 -22.81 -4.18 -5.78
CA LEU A 354 -21.82 -4.00 -4.73
C LEU A 354 -20.80 -5.14 -4.68
N ASP A 355 -21.20 -6.38 -4.96
CA ASP A 355 -20.30 -7.53 -5.05
C ASP A 355 -19.26 -7.34 -6.17
N LYS A 356 -19.67 -6.82 -7.33
CA LYS A 356 -18.72 -6.52 -8.43
C LYS A 356 -17.69 -5.48 -8.02
N PHE A 357 -18.11 -4.43 -7.31
CA PHE A 357 -17.18 -3.43 -6.80
C PHE A 357 -16.27 -4.00 -5.70
N ASP A 358 -16.82 -4.80 -4.79
CA ASP A 358 -16.07 -5.39 -3.68
C ASP A 358 -14.95 -6.31 -4.20
N VAL A 359 -15.25 -7.15 -5.20
CA VAL A 359 -14.25 -7.98 -5.89
C VAL A 359 -13.19 -7.11 -6.55
N LEU A 360 -13.60 -6.07 -7.28
CA LEU A 360 -12.66 -5.22 -8.02
C LEU A 360 -11.65 -4.50 -7.09
N VAL A 361 -12.11 -4.00 -5.94
CA VAL A 361 -11.30 -3.11 -5.08
C VAL A 361 -10.69 -3.79 -3.86
N ASN A 362 -11.20 -4.93 -3.42
CA ASN A 362 -10.80 -5.57 -2.18
C ASN A 362 -10.31 -7.02 -2.35
N ASP A 363 -10.62 -7.69 -3.46
CA ASP A 363 -10.23 -9.09 -3.65
C ASP A 363 -8.75 -9.19 -4.02
N ILE A 364 -7.97 -9.80 -3.12
CA ILE A 364 -6.52 -10.02 -3.29
C ILE A 364 -6.19 -11.18 -4.25
N SER A 365 -7.20 -11.89 -4.73
CA SER A 365 -7.03 -13.03 -5.66
C SER A 365 -7.47 -12.74 -7.10
N GLN A 366 -8.35 -11.75 -7.32
CA GLN A 366 -8.96 -11.47 -8.62
C GLN A 366 -9.06 -9.98 -8.98
N GLY A 367 -9.05 -9.08 -7.97
CA GLY A 367 -9.25 -7.64 -8.18
C GLY A 367 -7.98 -6.88 -8.54
N LEU A 368 -8.09 -5.56 -8.57
CA LEU A 368 -6.94 -4.66 -8.78
C LEU A 368 -5.79 -4.91 -7.79
N PRO A 369 -6.02 -5.21 -6.50
CA PRO A 369 -4.93 -5.55 -5.58
C PRO A 369 -4.13 -6.78 -6.03
N ALA A 370 -4.81 -7.80 -6.58
CA ALA A 370 -4.15 -9.00 -7.10
C ALA A 370 -3.28 -8.68 -8.34
N GLU A 371 -3.77 -7.82 -9.23
CA GLU A 371 -3.01 -7.41 -10.40
C GLU A 371 -1.77 -6.58 -10.00
N ILE A 372 -1.91 -5.62 -9.10
CA ILE A 372 -0.78 -4.83 -8.57
C ILE A 372 0.29 -5.76 -8.00
N GLU A 373 -0.09 -6.72 -7.16
CA GLU A 373 0.86 -7.68 -6.58
C GLU A 373 1.54 -8.56 -7.64
N ALA A 374 0.79 -9.01 -8.65
CA ALA A 374 1.35 -9.78 -9.77
C ALA A 374 2.36 -8.95 -10.58
N ARG A 375 2.05 -7.65 -10.84
CA ARG A 375 2.96 -6.73 -11.54
C ARG A 375 4.22 -6.44 -10.74
N ARG A 376 4.11 -6.27 -9.41
CA ARG A 376 5.28 -6.13 -8.52
C ARG A 376 6.21 -7.32 -8.60
N LYS A 377 5.69 -8.54 -8.53
CA LYS A 377 6.50 -9.77 -8.68
C LYS A 377 7.15 -9.85 -10.06
N GLN A 378 6.42 -9.49 -11.10
CA GLN A 378 6.94 -9.46 -12.47
C GLN A 378 8.06 -8.42 -12.60
N TYR A 379 7.87 -7.21 -12.07
CA TYR A 379 8.90 -6.18 -12.02
C TYR A 379 10.16 -6.64 -11.30
N GLU A 380 10.04 -7.22 -10.10
CA GLU A 380 11.20 -7.74 -9.35
C GLU A 380 11.97 -8.82 -10.11
N TYR A 381 11.25 -9.73 -10.75
CA TYR A 381 11.86 -10.76 -11.58
C TYR A 381 12.67 -10.16 -12.74
N TYR A 382 12.06 -9.26 -13.53
CA TYR A 382 12.73 -8.64 -14.68
C TYR A 382 13.84 -7.70 -14.25
N ARG A 383 13.68 -6.92 -13.20
CA ARG A 383 14.73 -6.08 -12.64
C ARG A 383 15.97 -6.90 -12.31
N ASN A 384 15.79 -7.98 -11.56
CA ASN A 384 16.91 -8.85 -11.20
C ASN A 384 17.56 -9.50 -12.43
N LYS A 385 16.76 -9.97 -13.39
CA LYS A 385 17.25 -10.60 -14.62
C LYS A 385 18.03 -9.61 -15.51
N LEU A 386 17.48 -8.41 -15.73
CA LEU A 386 18.06 -7.40 -16.63
C LEU A 386 19.33 -6.75 -16.08
N LEU A 387 19.52 -6.77 -14.78
CA LEU A 387 20.66 -6.15 -14.08
C LEU A 387 21.73 -7.19 -13.68
N THR A 388 21.62 -8.42 -14.16
CA THR A 388 22.62 -9.47 -13.95
C THR A 388 23.48 -9.63 -15.20
N PHE A 389 24.77 -9.34 -15.09
CA PHE A 389 25.74 -9.45 -16.16
C PHE A 389 26.90 -10.37 -15.78
N LYS A 390 27.52 -11.00 -16.79
CA LYS A 390 28.78 -11.70 -16.61
C LYS A 390 29.92 -10.69 -16.61
N PRO A 391 30.91 -10.81 -15.70
CA PRO A 391 32.12 -10.01 -15.79
C PRO A 391 32.82 -10.29 -17.14
N LYS A 392 33.50 -9.25 -17.67
CA LYS A 392 34.36 -9.39 -18.82
C LYS A 392 35.57 -10.23 -18.44
N GLU A 393 35.88 -11.25 -19.24
CA GLU A 393 37.07 -12.07 -19.10
C GLU A 393 38.35 -11.30 -19.36
#